data_ac057a27601b9127742c070f6acb113f
#
_entry.id   ac057a27601b9127742c070f6acb113f
#
_cell.length_a   1.000
_cell.length_b   1.000
_cell.length_c   1.000
_cell.angle_alpha   90.00
_cell.angle_beta   90.00
_cell.angle_gamma   90.00
#
_symmetry.space_group_name_H-M   'P 1'
#
loop_
_entity.id
_entity.type
_entity.pdbx_description
1 polymer ?
#
loop_
_entity_poly.entity_id
_entity_poly.type
_entity_poly.pdbx_seq_one_letter_code
_entity_poly.pdbx_strand_id
1 'polypeptide(L)'
;YKRQVMVYDASFSGDPFTWKLTSTDGTPIALSFATDNHRFAAATVAARDGQLRTTVRMMNTNSDTAGPFYVADTGSVILKLKWISSSRVLAVFDTYAAIINVSDGTESARYDYGGATLQSVSISGRSTALLLAVRGGDTLVTLDDSLNQLASVAAGQAKSVSSTATAVYLLTASGVESYGYDGTHNWSRDYGAAPQAVINARETLVFISGTVEVLNAPHE
;
A
#
# COMPACT_ATOMS: atom_id res chain seq x y z
N TYR A 1 28.65 4.70 -4.32
CA TYR A 1 27.76 3.94 -3.40
C TYR A 1 27.25 2.72 -4.16
N LYS A 2 27.53 1.50 -3.66
CA LYS A 2 26.95 0.26 -4.18
C LYS A 2 25.51 0.18 -3.67
N ARG A 3 24.51 0.33 -4.56
CA ARG A 3 23.10 0.12 -4.23
C ARG A 3 22.84 -1.38 -4.21
N GLN A 4 22.27 -1.87 -3.13
CA GLN A 4 21.93 -3.31 -3.00
C GLN A 4 20.73 -3.50 -2.10
N VAL A 5 19.96 -4.55 -2.36
CA VAL A 5 18.96 -5.09 -1.45
C VAL A 5 19.56 -6.34 -0.82
N MET A 6 19.56 -6.42 0.49
CA MET A 6 20.03 -7.56 1.24
C MET A 6 18.87 -8.17 2.03
N VAL A 7 18.71 -9.46 1.93
CA VAL A 7 17.69 -10.22 2.67
C VAL A 7 18.39 -11.19 3.59
N TYR A 8 18.14 -11.05 4.87
CA TYR A 8 18.64 -11.94 5.93
C TYR A 8 17.52 -12.86 6.39
N ASP A 9 17.88 -14.03 6.90
CA ASP A 9 16.95 -14.80 7.71
C ASP A 9 16.68 -14.12 9.06
N ALA A 10 15.64 -14.55 9.77
CA ALA A 10 15.27 -13.93 11.06
C ALA A 10 16.32 -14.14 12.18
N SER A 11 17.22 -15.11 12.04
CA SER A 11 18.31 -15.37 12.98
C SER A 11 19.58 -14.61 12.66
N PHE A 12 19.64 -13.94 11.50
CA PHE A 12 20.84 -13.31 10.95
C PHE A 12 22.01 -14.30 10.81
N SER A 13 21.70 -15.58 10.64
CA SER A 13 22.68 -16.65 10.44
C SER A 13 22.93 -16.85 8.93
N GLY A 14 24.18 -17.09 8.57
CA GLY A 14 24.58 -17.30 7.18
C GLY A 14 24.71 -16.03 6.35
N ASP A 15 25.07 -16.23 5.08
CA ASP A 15 25.22 -15.12 4.13
C ASP A 15 23.86 -14.63 3.63
N PRO A 16 23.63 -13.31 3.59
CA PRO A 16 22.39 -12.76 3.08
C PRO A 16 22.27 -12.96 1.56
N PHE A 17 21.06 -13.20 1.09
CA PHE A 17 20.77 -12.97 -0.31
C PHE A 17 21.07 -11.51 -0.65
N THR A 18 21.83 -11.26 -1.71
CA THR A 18 22.24 -9.91 -2.10
C THR A 18 21.92 -9.65 -3.56
N TRP A 19 20.96 -8.74 -3.80
CA TRP A 19 20.71 -8.21 -5.12
C TRP A 19 21.49 -6.89 -5.32
N LYS A 20 22.51 -6.94 -6.17
CA LYS A 20 23.32 -5.77 -6.54
C LYS A 20 22.61 -5.03 -7.67
N LEU A 21 22.23 -3.80 -7.40
CA LEU A 21 21.57 -2.91 -8.34
C LEU A 21 22.63 -2.18 -9.20
N THR A 22 22.39 -2.14 -10.48
CA THR A 22 23.17 -1.32 -11.42
C THR A 22 22.66 0.12 -11.41
N SER A 23 23.36 1.02 -12.10
CA SER A 23 22.90 2.41 -12.28
C SER A 23 21.56 2.48 -13.02
N THR A 24 21.26 1.49 -13.84
CA THR A 24 20.04 1.40 -14.63
C THR A 24 18.84 0.84 -13.86
N ASP A 25 19.05 0.12 -12.77
CA ASP A 25 17.96 -0.43 -11.95
C ASP A 25 17.28 0.62 -11.07
N GLY A 26 17.99 1.71 -10.76
CA GLY A 26 17.48 2.80 -9.94
C GLY A 26 17.69 2.59 -8.44
N THR A 27 16.85 3.24 -7.64
CA THR A 27 16.85 3.18 -6.17
C THR A 27 15.70 2.35 -5.67
N PRO A 28 15.92 1.33 -4.81
CA PRO A 28 14.83 0.56 -4.21
C PRO A 28 14.05 1.46 -3.24
N ILE A 29 12.72 1.42 -3.34
CA ILE A 29 11.81 2.26 -2.56
C ILE A 29 10.69 1.49 -1.88
N ALA A 30 10.39 0.27 -2.33
CA ALA A 30 9.39 -0.58 -1.68
C ALA A 30 9.75 -2.05 -1.83
N LEU A 31 9.38 -2.84 -0.82
CA LEU A 31 9.56 -4.28 -0.75
C LEU A 31 8.32 -4.94 -0.19
N SER A 32 7.99 -6.14 -0.69
CA SER A 32 6.96 -6.99 -0.10
C SER A 32 7.33 -8.45 -0.26
N PHE A 33 7.31 -9.19 0.85
CA PHE A 33 7.54 -10.63 0.85
C PHE A 33 6.26 -11.42 0.59
N ALA A 34 6.42 -12.55 -0.10
CA ALA A 34 5.42 -13.61 -0.13
C ALA A 34 5.38 -14.33 1.23
N THR A 35 4.31 -15.06 1.47
CA THR A 35 4.14 -15.83 2.71
C THR A 35 5.13 -17.00 2.87
N ASP A 36 5.80 -17.41 1.80
CA ASP A 36 6.84 -18.44 1.81
C ASP A 36 8.21 -17.92 2.30
N ASN A 37 8.35 -16.61 2.48
CA ASN A 37 9.57 -15.91 2.89
C ASN A 37 10.80 -16.07 1.96
N HIS A 38 10.63 -16.72 0.80
CA HIS A 38 11.67 -16.88 -0.22
C HIS A 38 11.47 -15.98 -1.42
N ARG A 39 10.23 -15.67 -1.74
CA ARG A 39 9.89 -14.76 -2.85
C ARG A 39 9.55 -13.39 -2.30
N PHE A 40 9.98 -12.38 -3.04
CA PHE A 40 9.63 -10.98 -2.73
C PHE A 40 9.51 -10.16 -4.02
N ALA A 41 8.74 -9.09 -3.93
CA ALA A 41 8.69 -8.07 -4.95
C ALA A 41 9.47 -6.84 -4.46
N ALA A 42 10.26 -6.26 -5.34
CA ALA A 42 11.02 -5.05 -5.08
C ALA A 42 10.69 -4.00 -6.13
N ALA A 43 10.33 -2.82 -5.68
CA ALA A 43 10.13 -1.67 -6.56
C ALA A 43 11.34 -0.75 -6.52
N THR A 44 11.80 -0.35 -7.71
CA THR A 44 12.89 0.61 -7.89
C THR A 44 12.43 1.79 -8.71
N VAL A 45 12.98 2.97 -8.45
CA VAL A 45 12.77 4.20 -9.23
C VAL A 45 14.10 4.67 -9.82
N ALA A 46 14.09 4.92 -11.11
CA ALA A 46 15.20 5.49 -11.85
C ALA A 46 14.77 6.76 -12.60
N ALA A 47 15.65 7.73 -12.72
CA ALA A 47 15.48 8.84 -13.65
C ALA A 47 16.14 8.46 -14.99
N ARG A 48 15.37 8.49 -16.06
CA ARG A 48 15.83 8.27 -17.44
C ARG A 48 15.24 9.33 -18.35
N ASP A 49 16.06 9.96 -19.13
CA ASP A 49 15.66 10.97 -20.11
C ASP A 49 14.78 12.09 -19.48
N GLY A 50 15.13 12.48 -18.23
CA GLY A 50 14.39 13.48 -17.48
C GLY A 50 13.05 13.02 -16.88
N GLN A 51 12.71 11.73 -17.01
CA GLN A 51 11.46 11.18 -16.52
C GLN A 51 11.71 10.10 -15.46
N LEU A 52 10.80 9.99 -14.50
CA LEU A 52 10.81 8.90 -13.52
C LEU A 52 10.29 7.62 -14.16
N ARG A 53 10.95 6.51 -13.87
CA ARG A 53 10.53 5.17 -14.24
C ARG A 53 10.56 4.27 -13.04
N THR A 54 9.40 3.74 -12.68
CA THR A 54 9.25 2.74 -11.63
C THR A 54 9.23 1.35 -12.26
N THR A 55 10.01 0.44 -11.68
CA THR A 55 10.03 -0.98 -12.08
C THR A 55 9.76 -1.83 -10.85
N VAL A 56 8.84 -2.78 -10.95
CA VAL A 56 8.56 -3.79 -9.93
C VAL A 56 9.11 -5.13 -10.40
N ARG A 57 10.07 -5.68 -9.68
CA ARG A 57 10.74 -6.94 -10.02
C ARG A 57 10.38 -8.03 -9.02
N MET A 58 10.05 -9.20 -9.53
CA MET A 58 9.83 -10.41 -8.71
C MET A 58 11.16 -11.09 -8.49
N MET A 59 11.48 -11.41 -7.26
CA MET A 59 12.76 -11.99 -6.84
C MET A 59 12.53 -13.27 -6.04
N ASN A 60 13.54 -14.14 -6.05
CA ASN A 60 13.55 -15.35 -5.23
C ASN A 60 14.93 -15.47 -4.57
N THR A 61 14.97 -15.57 -3.24
CA THR A 61 16.22 -15.66 -2.49
C THR A 61 16.99 -16.96 -2.76
N ASN A 62 16.34 -17.97 -3.32
CA ASN A 62 16.95 -19.25 -3.70
C ASN A 62 17.47 -19.26 -5.15
N SER A 63 17.47 -18.10 -5.84
CA SER A 63 17.89 -18.01 -7.24
C SER A 63 18.70 -16.74 -7.47
N ASP A 64 19.83 -16.88 -8.13
CA ASP A 64 20.65 -15.74 -8.57
C ASP A 64 20.11 -15.08 -9.83
N THR A 65 19.07 -15.67 -10.44
CA THR A 65 18.48 -15.13 -11.67
C THR A 65 17.43 -14.08 -11.32
N ALA A 66 17.54 -12.91 -11.95
CA ALA A 66 16.51 -11.89 -11.86
C ALA A 66 15.19 -12.39 -12.45
N GLY A 67 14.13 -12.32 -11.66
CA GLY A 67 12.80 -12.75 -12.08
C GLY A 67 12.11 -11.74 -13.02
N PRO A 68 10.86 -12.03 -13.40
CA PRO A 68 10.03 -11.14 -14.21
C PRO A 68 9.89 -9.75 -13.61
N PHE A 69 9.57 -8.79 -14.44
CA PHE A 69 9.38 -7.41 -13.98
C PHE A 69 8.23 -6.72 -14.70
N TYR A 70 7.62 -5.78 -14.00
CA TYR A 70 6.62 -4.84 -14.50
C TYR A 70 7.24 -3.45 -14.58
N VAL A 71 6.96 -2.73 -15.67
CA VAL A 71 7.34 -1.32 -15.83
C VAL A 71 6.08 -0.47 -15.71
N ALA A 72 6.07 0.41 -14.75
CA ALA A 72 4.96 1.34 -14.54
C ALA A 72 4.88 2.40 -15.65
N ASP A 73 3.74 3.06 -15.75
CA ASP A 73 3.55 4.21 -16.62
C ASP A 73 4.61 5.26 -16.34
N THR A 74 5.05 5.94 -17.39
CA THR A 74 6.09 6.97 -17.29
C THR A 74 5.66 8.09 -16.34
N GLY A 75 6.52 8.42 -15.39
CA GLY A 75 6.26 9.43 -14.37
C GLY A 75 5.59 8.89 -13.11
N SER A 76 4.97 7.70 -13.14
CA SER A 76 4.30 7.13 -11.98
C SER A 76 5.29 6.63 -10.92
N VAL A 77 4.99 6.94 -9.66
CA VAL A 77 5.78 6.56 -8.50
C VAL A 77 4.98 5.61 -7.61
N ILE A 78 5.60 4.50 -7.23
CA ILE A 78 4.97 3.54 -6.32
C ILE A 78 4.99 4.06 -4.89
N LEU A 79 3.84 3.95 -4.21
CA LEU A 79 3.65 4.33 -2.81
C LEU A 79 3.49 3.11 -1.89
N LYS A 80 2.92 2.02 -2.41
CA LYS A 80 2.76 0.78 -1.65
C LYS A 80 2.94 -0.43 -2.54
N LEU A 81 3.57 -1.45 -2.00
CA LEU A 81 3.74 -2.75 -2.64
C LEU A 81 3.29 -3.83 -1.67
N LYS A 82 2.48 -4.77 -2.12
CA LYS A 82 2.03 -5.90 -1.30
C LYS A 82 1.88 -7.18 -2.10
N TRP A 83 2.51 -8.24 -1.61
CA TRP A 83 2.28 -9.58 -2.10
C TRP A 83 0.94 -10.09 -1.57
N ILE A 84 -0.04 -10.32 -2.45
CA ILE A 84 -1.44 -10.61 -2.05
C ILE A 84 -1.84 -12.07 -2.21
N SER A 85 -1.13 -12.82 -3.06
CA SER A 85 -1.38 -14.26 -3.21
C SER A 85 -0.13 -14.96 -3.75
N SER A 86 -0.16 -16.28 -3.91
CA SER A 86 0.96 -17.06 -4.49
C SER A 86 1.39 -16.58 -5.89
N SER A 87 0.52 -15.91 -6.63
CA SER A 87 0.71 -15.53 -8.04
C SER A 87 0.54 -14.03 -8.32
N ARG A 88 0.17 -13.21 -7.32
CA ARG A 88 -0.18 -11.80 -7.55
C ARG A 88 0.47 -10.84 -6.56
N VAL A 89 0.92 -9.71 -7.07
CA VAL A 89 1.42 -8.57 -6.31
C VAL A 89 0.53 -7.36 -6.61
N LEU A 90 0.10 -6.67 -5.57
CA LEU A 90 -0.57 -5.37 -5.67
C LEU A 90 0.49 -4.27 -5.59
N ALA A 91 0.51 -3.42 -6.59
CA ALA A 91 1.32 -2.20 -6.65
C ALA A 91 0.39 -0.98 -6.68
N VAL A 92 0.55 -0.08 -5.72
CA VAL A 92 -0.22 1.16 -5.63
C VAL A 92 0.69 2.31 -5.97
N PHE A 93 0.36 2.99 -7.06
CA PHE A 93 1.08 4.16 -7.56
C PHE A 93 0.35 5.45 -7.17
N ASP A 94 0.94 6.57 -7.46
CA ASP A 94 0.36 7.89 -7.22
C ASP A 94 -0.89 8.18 -8.07
N THR A 95 -1.02 7.53 -9.25
CA THR A 95 -2.08 7.77 -10.23
C THR A 95 -3.00 6.58 -10.48
N TYR A 96 -2.61 5.37 -10.10
CA TYR A 96 -3.39 4.14 -10.26
C TYR A 96 -2.92 3.04 -9.32
N ALA A 97 -3.71 1.97 -9.20
CA ALA A 97 -3.29 0.70 -8.61
C ALA A 97 -3.29 -0.40 -9.67
N ALA A 98 -2.37 -1.35 -9.58
CA ALA A 98 -2.25 -2.47 -10.52
C ALA A 98 -2.02 -3.78 -9.81
N ILE A 99 -2.59 -4.87 -10.34
CA ILE A 99 -2.25 -6.24 -9.97
C ILE A 99 -1.30 -6.81 -11.01
N ILE A 100 -0.16 -7.28 -10.55
CA ILE A 100 0.94 -7.80 -11.37
C ILE A 100 1.03 -9.29 -11.15
N ASN A 101 1.07 -10.06 -12.24
CA ASN A 101 1.31 -11.49 -12.21
C ASN A 101 2.77 -11.78 -11.87
N VAL A 102 2.99 -12.66 -10.92
CA VAL A 102 4.35 -13.03 -10.46
C VAL A 102 5.11 -13.83 -11.49
N SER A 103 4.41 -14.62 -12.32
CA SER A 103 5.02 -15.54 -13.30
C SER A 103 5.71 -14.84 -14.46
N ASP A 104 5.19 -13.71 -14.90
CA ASP A 104 5.61 -13.04 -16.14
C ASP A 104 5.76 -11.53 -16.04
N GLY A 105 5.34 -10.92 -14.91
CA GLY A 105 5.39 -9.48 -14.70
C GLY A 105 4.30 -8.70 -15.44
N THR A 106 3.30 -9.38 -16.02
CA THR A 106 2.20 -8.69 -16.73
C THR A 106 1.18 -8.09 -15.76
N GLU A 107 0.55 -7.00 -16.17
CA GLU A 107 -0.59 -6.42 -15.46
C GLU A 107 -1.85 -7.23 -15.74
N SER A 108 -2.54 -7.69 -14.68
CA SER A 108 -3.78 -8.46 -14.80
C SER A 108 -5.03 -7.67 -14.43
N ALA A 109 -4.88 -6.59 -13.68
CA ALA A 109 -5.96 -5.66 -13.34
C ALA A 109 -5.39 -4.27 -13.03
N ARG A 110 -6.20 -3.25 -13.26
CA ARG A 110 -5.86 -1.84 -12.99
C ARG A 110 -7.08 -1.10 -12.44
N TYR A 111 -6.83 -0.17 -11.54
CA TYR A 111 -7.80 0.83 -11.09
C TYR A 111 -7.16 2.21 -11.22
N ASP A 112 -7.63 2.98 -12.20
CA ASP A 112 -7.19 4.36 -12.43
C ASP A 112 -7.96 5.32 -11.52
N TYR A 113 -7.26 6.32 -10.94
CA TYR A 113 -7.90 7.27 -10.01
C TYR A 113 -8.63 8.41 -10.73
N GLY A 114 -8.73 8.40 -12.06
CA GLY A 114 -9.49 9.40 -12.83
C GLY A 114 -8.95 10.82 -12.68
N GLY A 115 -7.64 10.97 -12.47
CA GLY A 115 -6.99 12.27 -12.24
C GLY A 115 -7.03 12.75 -10.79
N ALA A 116 -7.56 11.97 -9.86
CA ALA A 116 -7.41 12.22 -8.43
C ALA A 116 -5.98 11.92 -7.95
N THR A 117 -5.58 12.50 -6.82
CA THR A 117 -4.28 12.25 -6.20
C THR A 117 -4.45 11.33 -5.00
N LEU A 118 -3.64 10.27 -4.93
CA LEU A 118 -3.62 9.39 -3.77
C LEU A 118 -3.01 10.11 -2.57
N GLN A 119 -3.78 10.26 -1.49
CA GLN A 119 -3.31 10.81 -0.21
C GLN A 119 -2.84 9.72 0.74
N SER A 120 -3.61 8.63 0.82
CA SER A 120 -3.33 7.55 1.77
C SER A 120 -3.89 6.24 1.24
N VAL A 121 -3.24 5.13 1.63
CA VAL A 121 -3.67 3.78 1.28
C VAL A 121 -3.51 2.83 2.44
N SER A 122 -4.51 1.98 2.65
CA SER A 122 -4.44 0.86 3.57
C SER A 122 -4.84 -0.43 2.87
N ILE A 123 -4.06 -1.49 3.09
CA ILE A 123 -4.31 -2.80 2.49
C ILE A 123 -4.41 -3.81 3.63
N SER A 124 -5.58 -4.41 3.80
CA SER A 124 -5.83 -5.41 4.83
C SER A 124 -6.55 -6.62 4.26
N GLY A 125 -6.02 -7.80 4.57
CA GLY A 125 -6.56 -9.03 4.00
C GLY A 125 -6.55 -8.98 2.47
N ARG A 126 -7.73 -9.08 1.88
CA ARG A 126 -7.97 -9.10 0.42
C ARG A 126 -8.57 -7.80 -0.10
N SER A 127 -8.60 -6.76 0.72
CA SER A 127 -9.24 -5.49 0.36
C SER A 127 -8.26 -4.32 0.47
N THR A 128 -8.49 -3.30 -0.35
CA THR A 128 -7.70 -2.07 -0.38
C THR A 128 -8.63 -0.89 -0.14
N ALA A 129 -8.22 0.02 0.72
CA ALA A 129 -8.87 1.30 0.94
C ALA A 129 -7.94 2.43 0.48
N LEU A 130 -8.42 3.27 -0.40
CA LEU A 130 -7.73 4.43 -0.96
C LEU A 130 -8.42 5.71 -0.49
N LEU A 131 -7.65 6.66 0.00
CA LEU A 131 -8.10 8.03 0.20
C LEU A 131 -7.59 8.87 -0.95
N LEU A 132 -8.49 9.35 -1.78
CA LEU A 132 -8.20 10.10 -3.00
C LEU A 132 -8.61 11.56 -2.82
N ALA A 133 -7.68 12.49 -3.06
CA ALA A 133 -7.97 13.91 -3.16
C ALA A 133 -8.57 14.23 -4.52
N VAL A 134 -9.78 14.73 -4.52
CA VAL A 134 -10.45 15.23 -5.71
C VAL A 134 -10.79 16.71 -5.53
N ARG A 135 -11.07 17.40 -6.65
CA ARG A 135 -11.47 18.78 -6.57
C ARG A 135 -12.83 18.92 -5.86
N GLY A 136 -12.82 19.49 -4.66
CA GLY A 136 -14.02 19.70 -3.84
C GLY A 136 -14.12 18.84 -2.59
N GLY A 137 -13.15 17.98 -2.31
CA GLY A 137 -13.07 17.17 -1.10
C GLY A 137 -12.45 15.80 -1.34
N ASP A 138 -12.22 15.07 -0.29
CA ASP A 138 -11.61 13.74 -0.41
C ASP A 138 -12.67 12.65 -0.62
N THR A 139 -12.26 11.56 -1.24
CA THR A 139 -13.10 10.39 -1.51
C THR A 139 -12.43 9.15 -0.96
N LEU A 140 -13.15 8.39 -0.14
CA LEU A 140 -12.77 7.03 0.22
C LEU A 140 -13.24 6.09 -0.88
N VAL A 141 -12.31 5.35 -1.45
CA VAL A 141 -12.60 4.26 -2.40
C VAL A 141 -12.15 2.94 -1.78
N THR A 142 -13.00 1.93 -1.83
CA THR A 142 -12.68 0.58 -1.41
C THR A 142 -12.68 -0.36 -2.60
N LEU A 143 -11.69 -1.26 -2.66
CA LEU A 143 -11.47 -2.19 -3.75
C LEU A 143 -11.35 -3.61 -3.21
N ASP A 144 -11.79 -4.59 -3.99
CA ASP A 144 -11.54 -6.01 -3.74
C ASP A 144 -10.10 -6.43 -4.18
N ASP A 145 -9.78 -7.71 -4.07
CA ASP A 145 -8.48 -8.27 -4.45
C ASP A 145 -8.27 -8.43 -5.98
N SER A 146 -9.23 -7.98 -6.76
CA SER A 146 -9.17 -7.89 -8.22
C SER A 146 -9.26 -6.46 -8.72
N LEU A 147 -9.19 -5.47 -7.79
CA LEU A 147 -9.32 -4.04 -8.01
C LEU A 147 -10.70 -3.61 -8.52
N ASN A 148 -11.75 -4.43 -8.33
CA ASN A 148 -13.10 -3.96 -8.55
C ASN A 148 -13.51 -3.01 -7.42
N GLN A 149 -14.11 -1.88 -7.77
CA GLN A 149 -14.61 -0.93 -6.79
C GLN A 149 -15.81 -1.52 -6.04
N LEU A 150 -15.70 -1.60 -4.72
CA LEU A 150 -16.77 -2.02 -3.82
C LEU A 150 -17.62 -0.83 -3.41
N ALA A 151 -16.97 0.29 -3.07
CA ALA A 151 -17.65 1.52 -2.72
C ALA A 151 -16.81 2.76 -3.07
N SER A 152 -17.51 3.90 -3.15
CA SER A 152 -16.93 5.23 -3.23
C SER A 152 -17.80 6.19 -2.44
N VAL A 153 -17.25 6.78 -1.36
CA VAL A 153 -17.96 7.66 -0.46
C VAL A 153 -17.19 8.95 -0.22
N ALA A 154 -17.91 10.06 -0.03
CA ALA A 154 -17.28 11.33 0.32
C ALA A 154 -16.61 11.21 1.69
N ALA A 155 -15.34 11.58 1.78
CA ALA A 155 -14.51 11.49 2.99
C ALA A 155 -14.20 12.86 3.60
N GLY A 156 -14.85 13.91 3.12
CA GLY A 156 -14.66 15.29 3.61
C GLY A 156 -13.22 15.77 3.45
N GLN A 157 -12.58 16.12 4.55
CA GLN A 157 -11.16 16.48 4.64
C GLN A 157 -10.42 15.46 5.53
N ALA A 158 -10.51 14.18 5.17
CA ALA A 158 -9.80 13.14 5.89
C ALA A 158 -8.29 13.27 5.68
N LYS A 159 -7.50 12.94 6.71
CA LYS A 159 -6.03 13.03 6.69
C LYS A 159 -5.38 11.74 6.22
N SER A 160 -5.96 10.61 6.60
CA SER A 160 -5.44 9.29 6.24
C SER A 160 -6.50 8.22 6.39
N VAL A 161 -6.21 7.06 5.78
CA VAL A 161 -7.02 5.86 5.90
C VAL A 161 -6.22 4.73 6.54
N SER A 162 -6.87 3.96 7.40
CA SER A 162 -6.35 2.72 7.96
C SER A 162 -7.44 1.65 7.89
N SER A 163 -7.09 0.37 7.86
CA SER A 163 -8.11 -0.67 7.72
C SER A 163 -7.73 -1.98 8.44
N THR A 164 -8.75 -2.70 8.87
CA THR A 164 -8.69 -4.09 9.29
C THR A 164 -9.27 -4.99 8.20
N ALA A 165 -9.42 -6.27 8.48
CA ALA A 165 -10.07 -7.20 7.55
C ALA A 165 -11.57 -6.89 7.33
N THR A 166 -12.22 -6.18 8.26
CA THR A 166 -13.67 -5.97 8.28
C THR A 166 -14.11 -4.52 8.24
N ALA A 167 -13.22 -3.57 8.54
CA ALA A 167 -13.55 -2.16 8.64
C ALA A 167 -12.45 -1.25 8.10
N VAL A 168 -12.86 -0.09 7.64
CA VAL A 168 -12.01 1.02 7.22
C VAL A 168 -12.18 2.18 8.19
N TYR A 169 -11.09 2.81 8.58
CA TYR A 169 -11.06 3.95 9.48
C TYR A 169 -10.49 5.16 8.77
N LEU A 170 -11.24 6.24 8.75
CA LEU A 170 -10.78 7.56 8.30
C LEU A 170 -10.35 8.40 9.50
N LEU A 171 -9.13 8.89 9.44
CA LEU A 171 -8.64 9.90 10.36
C LEU A 171 -9.07 11.28 9.87
N THR A 172 -9.86 11.99 10.65
CA THR A 172 -10.34 13.33 10.34
C THR A 172 -9.61 14.41 11.16
N ALA A 173 -10.02 15.65 11.04
CA ALA A 173 -9.42 16.75 11.79
C ALA A 173 -9.65 16.66 13.32
N SER A 174 -10.77 16.06 13.76
CA SER A 174 -11.15 15.99 15.17
C SER A 174 -11.37 14.57 15.69
N GLY A 175 -11.41 13.55 14.80
CA GLY A 175 -11.80 12.23 15.22
C GLY A 175 -11.46 11.11 14.26
N VAL A 176 -12.17 10.02 14.42
CA VAL A 176 -12.11 8.83 13.60
C VAL A 176 -13.51 8.44 13.16
N GLU A 177 -13.67 8.16 11.88
CA GLU A 177 -14.89 7.59 11.31
C GLU A 177 -14.62 6.16 10.86
N SER A 178 -15.59 5.27 11.07
CA SER A 178 -15.52 3.88 10.66
C SER A 178 -16.52 3.60 9.55
N TYR A 179 -16.06 2.85 8.55
CA TYR A 179 -16.85 2.41 7.41
C TYR A 179 -16.70 0.90 7.18
N GLY A 180 -17.73 0.28 6.63
CA GLY A 180 -17.63 -1.01 5.96
C GLY A 180 -16.91 -0.88 4.62
N TYR A 181 -16.43 -1.99 4.07
CA TYR A 181 -15.87 -1.98 2.70
C TYR A 181 -16.93 -1.75 1.62
N ASP A 182 -18.20 -1.93 1.95
CA ASP A 182 -19.37 -1.59 1.12
C ASP A 182 -19.73 -0.09 1.15
N GLY A 183 -18.98 0.72 1.90
CA GLY A 183 -19.21 2.15 2.08
C GLY A 183 -20.22 2.51 3.15
N THR A 184 -20.77 1.53 3.86
CA THR A 184 -21.69 1.79 4.98
C THR A 184 -20.93 2.50 6.10
N HIS A 185 -21.43 3.66 6.52
CA HIS A 185 -20.90 4.36 7.71
C HIS A 185 -21.34 3.62 8.96
N ASN A 186 -20.38 3.14 9.75
CA ASN A 186 -20.66 2.39 10.97
C ASN A 186 -20.83 3.33 12.17
N TRP A 187 -19.85 4.22 12.40
CA TRP A 187 -19.83 5.17 13.50
C TRP A 187 -18.77 6.25 13.32
N SER A 188 -18.91 7.34 14.11
CA SER A 188 -17.91 8.40 14.25
C SER A 188 -17.57 8.59 15.71
N ARG A 189 -16.30 8.89 16.00
CA ARG A 189 -15.85 9.27 17.34
C ARG A 189 -15.03 10.54 17.27
N ASP A 190 -15.49 11.57 18.01
CA ASP A 190 -14.77 12.83 18.20
C ASP A 190 -13.90 12.71 19.45
N TYR A 191 -12.66 13.15 19.37
CA TYR A 191 -11.71 13.15 20.48
C TYR A 191 -11.51 14.54 21.11
N GLY A 192 -12.15 15.59 20.58
CA GLY A 192 -11.96 16.97 21.03
C GLY A 192 -10.56 17.52 20.78
N ALA A 193 -9.65 16.71 20.29
CA ALA A 193 -8.30 17.06 19.88
C ALA A 193 -7.96 16.29 18.60
N ALA A 194 -7.14 16.88 17.73
CA ALA A 194 -6.77 16.27 16.48
C ALA A 194 -5.99 14.96 16.70
N PRO A 195 -6.53 13.79 16.37
CA PRO A 195 -5.77 12.56 16.42
C PRO A 195 -4.65 12.59 15.39
N GLN A 196 -3.52 11.96 15.71
CA GLN A 196 -2.31 11.99 14.91
C GLN A 196 -2.20 10.79 13.96
N ALA A 197 -2.64 9.62 14.42
CA ALA A 197 -2.61 8.39 13.64
C ALA A 197 -3.64 7.38 14.12
N VAL A 198 -4.08 6.52 13.20
CA VAL A 198 -4.78 5.27 13.49
C VAL A 198 -3.93 4.13 12.97
N ILE A 199 -3.53 3.22 13.84
CA ILE A 199 -2.70 2.06 13.50
C ILE A 199 -3.46 0.79 13.82
N ASN A 200 -3.57 -0.08 12.82
CA ASN A 200 -4.13 -1.42 12.99
C ASN A 200 -2.99 -2.43 13.14
N ALA A 201 -2.92 -3.04 14.32
CA ALA A 201 -2.00 -4.11 14.64
C ALA A 201 -2.82 -5.31 15.17
N ARG A 202 -2.60 -5.73 16.41
CA ARG A 202 -3.45 -6.71 17.08
C ARG A 202 -4.78 -6.10 17.48
N GLU A 203 -4.75 -4.82 17.81
CA GLU A 203 -5.88 -3.96 18.13
C GLU A 203 -5.80 -2.71 17.27
N THR A 204 -6.90 -1.99 17.12
CA THR A 204 -6.88 -0.67 16.49
C THR A 204 -6.54 0.38 17.52
N LEU A 205 -5.45 1.09 17.33
CA LEU A 205 -4.92 2.09 18.24
C LEU A 205 -5.07 3.49 17.64
N VAL A 206 -5.52 4.43 18.43
CA VAL A 206 -5.60 5.85 18.09
C VAL A 206 -4.59 6.63 18.91
N PHE A 207 -3.75 7.42 18.25
CA PHE A 207 -2.75 8.28 18.88
C PHE A 207 -3.27 9.70 18.97
N ILE A 208 -3.37 10.23 20.20
CA ILE A 208 -3.92 11.56 20.48
C ILE A 208 -2.97 12.30 21.43
N SER A 209 -2.34 13.38 20.95
CA SER A 209 -1.54 14.30 21.81
C SER A 209 -0.61 13.60 22.82
N GLY A 210 0.13 12.59 22.36
CA GLY A 210 1.08 11.84 23.19
C GLY A 210 0.47 10.69 24.01
N THR A 211 -0.82 10.43 23.87
CA THR A 211 -1.51 9.27 24.44
C THR A 211 -1.91 8.28 23.37
N VAL A 212 -2.14 7.04 23.77
CA VAL A 212 -2.61 5.97 22.89
C VAL A 212 -3.88 5.38 23.49
N GLU A 213 -4.93 5.33 22.71
CA GLU A 213 -6.18 4.69 23.08
C GLU A 213 -6.44 3.48 22.20
N VAL A 214 -7.00 2.43 22.79
CA VAL A 214 -7.54 1.29 22.03
C VAL A 214 -8.92 1.70 21.52
N LEU A 215 -9.08 1.64 20.20
CA LEU A 215 -10.34 1.96 19.56
C LEU A 215 -11.28 0.76 19.67
N ASN A 216 -12.23 0.86 20.56
CA ASN A 216 -13.37 -0.05 20.63
C ASN A 216 -14.54 0.56 19.86
N ALA A 217 -15.30 -0.27 19.14
CA ALA A 217 -16.56 0.19 18.58
C ALA A 217 -17.42 0.76 19.70
N PRO A 218 -18.12 1.89 19.47
CA PRO A 218 -19.08 2.40 20.46
C PRO A 218 -20.09 1.28 20.78
N HIS A 219 -20.29 1.01 22.06
CA HIS A 219 -21.41 0.16 22.48
C HIS A 219 -22.68 0.95 22.20
N GLU A 220 -23.62 0.35 21.46
CA GLU A 220 -24.99 0.85 21.31
C GLU A 220 -25.73 0.87 22.65
#